data_49d5a8ea5f184819b4e247460adcdac6
#
_entry.id   49d5a8ea5f184819b4e247460adcdac6
#
_cell.length_a   1.000
_cell.length_b   1.000
_cell.length_c   1.000
_cell.angle_alpha   90.00
_cell.angle_beta   90.00
_cell.angle_gamma   90.00
#
_symmetry.space_group_name_H-M   'P 1'
#
loop_
_entity.id
_entity.type
_entity.pdbx_description
1 polymer ?
#
loop_
_entity_poly.entity_id
_entity_poly.type
_entity_poly.pdbx_seq_one_letter_code
_entity_poly.pdbx_strand_id
1 'polypeptide(L)'
;FVPKMHLPNYSEFYEARYFKEGPGDVEYIDLPNGKCPIGSRIIFSCESIPGVTIAAEICEDLWVPDSPSTEASMAGANIIVNLSASDELTGKAAYRRQLVSMQSAKCYVSYIYSNAGIGESTQDVVYPGGGIIAENGRILAETKPFDGQMTITEIDVTSSIKRRGQMTTFDSAADEYVRVPFKLS
;
A
#
# COMPACT_ATOMS: atom_id res chain seq x y z
N PHE A 1 1.36 3.46 -13.55
CA PHE A 1 2.48 3.09 -12.65
C PHE A 1 2.38 3.88 -11.34
N VAL A 2 2.61 3.20 -10.20
CA VAL A 2 2.72 3.85 -8.90
C VAL A 2 4.18 3.72 -8.45
N PRO A 3 4.94 4.82 -8.39
CA PRO A 3 6.32 4.82 -7.96
C PRO A 3 6.41 4.86 -6.44
N LYS A 4 7.57 4.48 -5.89
CA LYS A 4 7.93 4.71 -4.49
C LYS A 4 8.17 6.20 -4.27
N MET A 5 7.55 6.77 -3.24
CA MET A 5 7.63 8.20 -2.93
C MET A 5 8.73 8.53 -1.91
N HIS A 6 9.06 7.60 -1.02
CA HIS A 6 10.05 7.79 0.02
C HIS A 6 11.14 6.72 -0.09
N LEU A 7 12.37 7.15 -0.33
CA LEU A 7 13.52 6.26 -0.44
C LEU A 7 14.24 6.17 0.91
N PRO A 8 14.29 5.00 1.57
CA PRO A 8 15.09 4.84 2.76
C PRO A 8 16.59 4.96 2.39
N ASN A 9 17.28 5.83 3.10
CA ASN A 9 18.72 6.05 2.93
C ASN A 9 19.39 6.22 4.29
N TYR A 10 19.21 5.24 5.15
CA TYR A 10 19.70 5.15 6.51
C TYR A 10 19.91 3.68 6.90
N SER A 11 20.72 3.44 7.94
CA SER A 11 21.08 2.10 8.41
C SER A 11 21.56 1.20 7.28
N GLU A 12 20.92 0.06 7.04
CA GLU A 12 21.17 -0.90 5.97
C GLU A 12 20.69 -0.43 4.59
N PHE A 13 19.90 0.64 4.51
CA PHE A 13 19.31 1.10 3.26
C PHE A 13 20.13 2.24 2.62
N TYR A 14 20.31 2.16 1.31
CA TYR A 14 21.03 3.15 0.50
C TYR A 14 20.35 3.36 -0.87
N GLU A 15 19.02 3.37 -0.89
CA GLU A 15 18.25 3.45 -2.14
C GLU A 15 18.50 4.73 -2.92
N ALA A 16 18.71 5.88 -2.26
CA ALA A 16 19.00 7.15 -2.92
C ALA A 16 20.29 7.13 -3.76
N ARG A 17 21.15 6.12 -3.59
CA ARG A 17 22.34 5.92 -4.42
C ARG A 17 21.99 5.49 -5.85
N TYR A 18 20.88 4.77 -6.02
CA TYR A 18 20.51 4.13 -7.29
C TYR A 18 19.19 4.62 -7.85
N PHE A 19 18.32 5.17 -7.02
CA PHE A 19 16.96 5.53 -7.39
C PHE A 19 16.65 6.99 -7.06
N LYS A 20 15.63 7.51 -7.71
CA LYS A 20 14.97 8.77 -7.37
C LYS A 20 13.56 8.50 -6.96
N GLU A 21 13.03 9.35 -6.09
CA GLU A 21 11.61 9.39 -5.74
C GLU A 21 10.75 9.57 -7.00
N GLY A 22 9.58 8.98 -6.99
CA GLY A 22 8.63 9.15 -8.07
C GLY A 22 8.03 10.57 -8.10
N PRO A 23 7.39 10.96 -9.21
CA PRO A 23 6.65 12.21 -9.26
C PRO A 23 5.46 12.17 -8.28
N GLY A 24 5.28 13.25 -7.50
CA GLY A 24 4.14 13.41 -6.62
C GLY A 24 2.84 13.61 -7.41
N ASP A 25 2.90 14.47 -8.41
CA ASP A 25 1.80 14.68 -9.34
C ASP A 25 1.78 13.61 -10.43
N VAL A 26 0.60 13.39 -11.02
CA VAL A 26 0.46 12.38 -12.07
C VAL A 26 0.98 12.94 -13.39
N GLU A 27 2.00 12.31 -13.92
CA GLU A 27 2.54 12.50 -15.27
C GLU A 27 2.08 11.37 -16.19
N TYR A 28 2.29 11.55 -17.50
CA TYR A 28 1.95 10.52 -18.49
C TYR A 28 3.19 10.14 -19.29
N ILE A 29 3.45 8.84 -19.34
CA ILE A 29 4.51 8.25 -20.15
C ILE A 29 3.94 7.56 -21.38
N ASP A 30 4.65 7.65 -22.50
CA ASP A 30 4.27 6.96 -23.74
C ASP A 30 4.77 5.50 -23.69
N LEU A 31 3.83 4.57 -23.83
CA LEU A 31 4.09 3.15 -23.97
C LEU A 31 3.63 2.69 -25.37
N PRO A 32 4.09 1.51 -25.84
CA PRO A 32 3.67 0.98 -27.14
C PRO A 32 2.14 0.88 -27.32
N ASN A 33 1.42 0.68 -26.21
CA ASN A 33 -0.03 0.51 -26.19
C ASN A 33 -0.79 1.80 -25.80
N GLY A 34 -0.12 2.95 -25.74
CA GLY A 34 -0.74 4.25 -25.41
C GLY A 34 -0.12 4.93 -24.19
N LYS A 35 -0.72 6.04 -23.79
CA LYS A 35 -0.27 6.82 -22.63
C LYS A 35 -0.65 6.13 -21.33
N CYS A 36 0.29 6.07 -20.40
CA CYS A 36 0.10 5.47 -19.09
C CYS A 36 0.37 6.50 -17.98
N PRO A 37 -0.52 6.68 -17.00
CA PRO A 37 -0.26 7.56 -15.86
C PRO A 37 0.83 6.97 -14.96
N ILE A 38 1.69 7.85 -14.44
CA ILE A 38 2.68 7.55 -13.41
C ILE A 38 2.62 8.61 -12.32
N GLY A 39 2.52 8.19 -11.05
CA GLY A 39 2.45 9.08 -9.90
C GLY A 39 1.85 8.38 -8.67
N SER A 40 1.89 9.04 -7.52
CA SER A 40 1.31 8.51 -6.28
C SER A 40 -0.22 8.69 -6.22
N ARG A 41 -0.75 9.70 -6.93
CA ARG A 41 -2.17 10.07 -6.89
C ARG A 41 -3.01 9.31 -7.94
N ILE A 42 -2.94 7.97 -7.88
CA ILE A 42 -3.68 7.07 -8.77
C ILE A 42 -4.57 6.14 -7.93
N ILE A 43 -5.85 6.08 -8.27
CA ILE A 43 -6.81 5.13 -7.72
C ILE A 43 -7.33 4.23 -8.84
N PHE A 44 -7.22 2.93 -8.65
CA PHE A 44 -7.80 1.93 -9.53
C PHE A 44 -9.24 1.67 -9.10
N SER A 45 -10.20 1.89 -9.99
CA SER A 45 -11.64 1.74 -9.71
C SER A 45 -12.20 0.51 -10.40
N CYS A 46 -12.74 -0.43 -9.63
CA CYS A 46 -13.32 -1.65 -10.16
C CYS A 46 -14.70 -1.36 -10.77
N GLU A 47 -14.87 -1.65 -12.06
CA GLU A 47 -16.17 -1.53 -12.74
C GLU A 47 -17.08 -2.73 -12.51
N SER A 48 -16.50 -3.90 -12.21
CA SER A 48 -17.26 -5.15 -11.99
C SER A 48 -17.88 -5.22 -10.60
N ILE A 49 -17.25 -4.57 -9.58
CA ILE A 49 -17.72 -4.57 -8.20
C ILE A 49 -17.83 -3.12 -7.74
N PRO A 50 -19.05 -2.58 -7.63
CA PRO A 50 -19.25 -1.20 -7.19
C PRO A 50 -18.64 -0.91 -5.81
N GLY A 51 -17.96 0.22 -5.70
CA GLY A 51 -17.33 0.66 -4.46
C GLY A 51 -15.93 0.10 -4.21
N VAL A 52 -15.45 -0.86 -4.96
CA VAL A 52 -14.07 -1.35 -4.84
C VAL A 52 -13.12 -0.39 -5.52
N THR A 53 -12.25 0.24 -4.72
CA THR A 53 -11.23 1.18 -5.15
C THR A 53 -9.90 0.84 -4.48
N ILE A 54 -8.84 0.78 -5.26
CA ILE A 54 -7.51 0.33 -4.82
C ILE A 54 -6.51 1.46 -5.03
N ALA A 55 -5.68 1.74 -4.02
CA ALA A 55 -4.47 2.52 -4.19
C ALA A 55 -3.25 1.70 -3.74
N ALA A 56 -2.09 2.05 -4.28
CA ALA A 56 -0.85 1.37 -3.95
C ALA A 56 0.16 2.35 -3.33
N GLU A 57 0.98 1.83 -2.43
CA GLU A 57 2.19 2.49 -1.93
C GLU A 57 3.31 1.46 -1.81
N ILE A 58 4.55 1.91 -1.72
CA ILE A 58 5.70 1.01 -1.82
C ILE A 58 6.57 1.09 -0.56
N CYS A 59 6.62 -0.01 0.19
CA CYS A 59 7.59 -0.26 1.26
C CYS A 59 7.67 0.90 2.27
N GLU A 60 8.71 1.76 2.16
CA GLU A 60 8.98 2.89 3.05
C GLU A 60 7.82 3.87 3.19
N ASP A 61 6.98 3.97 2.17
CA ASP A 61 5.81 4.86 2.18
C ASP A 61 4.86 4.61 3.37
N LEU A 62 4.84 3.39 3.92
CA LEU A 62 4.10 3.07 5.15
C LEU A 62 4.79 3.60 6.42
N TRP A 63 6.13 3.73 6.41
CA TRP A 63 6.92 4.01 7.61
C TRP A 63 7.05 5.50 7.93
N VAL A 64 6.75 6.35 6.96
CA VAL A 64 6.80 7.81 7.11
C VAL A 64 5.58 8.33 7.88
N PRO A 65 5.71 9.48 8.57
CA PRO A 65 4.60 10.06 9.34
C PRO A 65 3.36 10.38 8.50
N ASP A 66 3.58 10.81 7.26
CA ASP A 66 2.54 11.14 6.28
C ASP A 66 2.61 10.19 5.10
N SER A 67 1.93 9.04 5.24
CA SER A 67 1.92 7.99 4.22
C SER A 67 1.02 8.35 3.05
N PRO A 68 1.40 8.04 1.79
CA PRO A 68 0.54 8.21 0.61
C PRO A 68 -0.84 7.56 0.75
N SER A 69 -0.93 6.44 1.46
CA SER A 69 -2.20 5.78 1.77
C SER A 69 -3.16 6.64 2.59
N THR A 70 -2.68 7.61 3.38
CA THR A 70 -3.53 8.55 4.11
C THR A 70 -4.29 9.44 3.15
N GLU A 71 -3.61 10.11 2.23
CA GLU A 71 -4.23 10.94 1.19
C GLU A 71 -5.12 10.11 0.26
N ALA A 72 -4.64 8.95 -0.19
CA ALA A 72 -5.41 8.06 -1.06
C ALA A 72 -6.73 7.61 -0.41
N SER A 73 -6.73 7.34 0.89
CA SER A 73 -7.94 6.98 1.63
C SER A 73 -8.94 8.13 1.70
N MET A 74 -8.48 9.36 1.91
CA MET A 74 -9.32 10.57 1.87
C MET A 74 -9.87 10.82 0.46
N ALA A 75 -9.10 10.50 -0.59
CA ALA A 75 -9.54 10.54 -1.98
C ALA A 75 -10.49 9.39 -2.37
N GLY A 76 -10.78 8.47 -1.47
CA GLY A 76 -11.78 7.42 -1.64
C GLY A 76 -11.24 6.01 -1.91
N ALA A 77 -9.92 5.77 -1.83
CA ALA A 77 -9.41 4.41 -1.83
C ALA A 77 -9.88 3.66 -0.59
N ASN A 78 -10.40 2.44 -0.75
CA ASN A 78 -10.84 1.60 0.37
C ASN A 78 -10.04 0.30 0.51
N ILE A 79 -9.18 0.02 -0.44
CA ILE A 79 -8.15 -1.02 -0.36
C ILE A 79 -6.80 -0.35 -0.62
N ILE A 80 -5.86 -0.54 0.29
CA ILE A 80 -4.46 -0.14 0.10
C ILE A 80 -3.61 -1.39 -0.06
N VAL A 81 -2.77 -1.41 -1.10
CA VAL A 81 -1.78 -2.47 -1.31
C VAL A 81 -0.38 -1.90 -1.12
N ASN A 82 0.44 -2.55 -0.32
CA ASN A 82 1.83 -2.19 -0.09
C ASN A 82 2.74 -3.34 -0.50
N LEU A 83 3.60 -3.08 -1.50
CA LEU A 83 4.61 -4.02 -1.98
C LEU A 83 5.94 -3.64 -1.35
N SER A 84 6.46 -4.50 -0.50
CA SER A 84 7.65 -4.23 0.31
C SER A 84 8.79 -5.19 0.04
N ALA A 85 10.00 -4.69 0.22
CA ALA A 85 11.22 -5.45 0.45
C ALA A 85 11.81 -4.97 1.78
N SER A 86 11.09 -5.23 2.87
CA SER A 86 11.48 -4.88 4.22
C SER A 86 12.20 -6.05 4.87
N ASP A 87 13.44 -5.82 5.26
CA ASP A 87 14.29 -6.81 5.93
C ASP A 87 13.79 -7.17 7.33
N GLU A 88 14.31 -8.24 7.89
CA GLU A 88 13.97 -8.70 9.22
C GLU A 88 15.07 -8.36 10.23
N LEU A 89 14.69 -7.59 11.23
CA LEU A 89 15.51 -7.25 12.39
C LEU A 89 14.74 -7.62 13.68
N THR A 90 15.46 -7.73 14.78
CA THR A 90 14.86 -8.02 16.09
C THR A 90 13.77 -7.00 16.43
N GLY A 91 12.54 -7.48 16.59
CA GLY A 91 11.37 -6.65 16.92
C GLY A 91 10.68 -5.97 15.72
N LYS A 92 11.27 -5.98 14.53
CA LYS A 92 10.72 -5.30 13.34
C LYS A 92 9.41 -5.91 12.87
N ALA A 93 9.25 -7.23 12.96
CA ALA A 93 7.99 -7.91 12.61
C ALA A 93 6.80 -7.39 13.45
N ALA A 94 6.99 -7.23 14.76
CA ALA A 94 5.95 -6.71 15.64
C ALA A 94 5.61 -5.26 15.31
N TYR A 95 6.61 -4.42 15.05
CA TYR A 95 6.42 -3.02 14.67
C TYR A 95 5.72 -2.90 13.31
N ARG A 96 6.13 -3.67 12.31
CA ARG A 96 5.48 -3.74 10.99
C ARG A 96 4.00 -4.10 11.11
N ARG A 97 3.68 -5.09 11.93
CA ARG A 97 2.31 -5.52 12.22
C ARG A 97 1.47 -4.39 12.84
N GLN A 98 2.06 -3.62 13.77
CA GLN A 98 1.41 -2.46 14.37
C GLN A 98 1.15 -1.36 13.33
N LEU A 99 2.12 -1.03 12.47
CA LEU A 99 1.97 -0.04 11.41
C LEU A 99 0.82 -0.40 10.47
N VAL A 100 0.79 -1.62 9.95
CA VAL A 100 -0.29 -2.10 9.05
C VAL A 100 -1.65 -2.02 9.73
N SER A 101 -1.75 -2.48 10.98
CA SER A 101 -2.98 -2.42 11.76
C SER A 101 -3.45 -0.97 11.99
N MET A 102 -2.54 -0.10 12.45
CA MET A 102 -2.87 1.30 12.73
C MET A 102 -3.22 2.09 11.48
N GLN A 103 -2.51 1.86 10.37
CA GLN A 103 -2.83 2.54 9.11
C GLN A 103 -4.21 2.10 8.60
N SER A 104 -4.52 0.81 8.68
CA SER A 104 -5.85 0.31 8.31
C SER A 104 -6.96 0.90 9.20
N ALA A 105 -6.70 1.07 10.51
CA ALA A 105 -7.64 1.68 11.46
C ALA A 105 -7.87 3.16 11.19
N LYS A 106 -6.77 3.91 11.10
CA LYS A 106 -6.80 5.38 10.92
C LYS A 106 -7.47 5.78 9.62
N CYS A 107 -7.23 5.02 8.55
CA CYS A 107 -7.74 5.29 7.21
C CYS A 107 -9.08 4.61 6.89
N TYR A 108 -9.59 3.76 7.77
CA TYR A 108 -10.79 2.95 7.52
C TYR A 108 -10.70 2.18 6.19
N VAL A 109 -9.63 1.45 6.00
CA VAL A 109 -9.35 0.68 4.77
C VAL A 109 -9.03 -0.78 5.07
N SER A 110 -9.17 -1.60 4.05
CA SER A 110 -8.49 -2.89 4.02
C SER A 110 -7.06 -2.67 3.55
N TYR A 111 -6.08 -2.96 4.40
CA TYR A 111 -4.66 -2.78 4.10
C TYR A 111 -3.99 -4.13 3.85
N ILE A 112 -3.40 -4.29 2.67
CA ILE A 112 -2.78 -5.53 2.22
C ILE A 112 -1.27 -5.28 2.07
N TYR A 113 -0.50 -5.87 2.95
CA TYR A 113 0.96 -5.79 2.95
C TYR A 113 1.55 -7.10 2.42
N SER A 114 2.46 -7.01 1.46
CA SER A 114 3.20 -8.15 0.91
C SER A 114 4.70 -7.85 0.93
N ASN A 115 5.50 -8.79 1.43
CA ASN A 115 6.94 -8.62 1.58
C ASN A 115 7.74 -9.59 0.70
N ALA A 116 8.94 -9.15 0.31
CA ALA A 116 9.91 -9.97 -0.41
C ALA A 116 10.23 -11.27 0.35
N GLY A 117 10.29 -12.35 -0.37
CA GLY A 117 10.49 -13.69 0.18
C GLY A 117 11.95 -14.06 0.42
N ILE A 118 12.16 -15.23 0.99
CA ILE A 118 13.49 -15.76 1.34
C ILE A 118 14.44 -15.77 0.14
N GLY A 119 13.93 -16.07 -1.06
CA GLY A 119 14.72 -16.11 -2.30
C GLY A 119 15.28 -14.75 -2.75
N GLU A 120 14.76 -13.65 -2.21
CA GLU A 120 15.20 -12.29 -2.50
C GLU A 120 16.30 -11.80 -1.54
N SER A 121 16.62 -12.56 -0.49
CA SER A 121 17.65 -12.18 0.49
C SER A 121 19.02 -12.02 -0.17
N THR A 122 19.74 -10.99 0.31
CA THR A 122 21.07 -10.62 -0.20
C THR A 122 22.14 -10.85 0.85
N GLN A 123 23.37 -10.44 0.55
CA GLN A 123 24.48 -10.46 1.53
C GLN A 123 24.20 -9.51 2.71
N ASP A 124 23.53 -8.39 2.45
CA ASP A 124 23.36 -7.31 3.43
C ASP A 124 22.06 -7.43 4.22
N VAL A 125 21.01 -8.01 3.62
CA VAL A 125 19.64 -8.03 4.19
C VAL A 125 18.97 -9.38 4.02
N VAL A 126 18.16 -9.76 5.00
CA VAL A 126 17.37 -10.98 4.99
C VAL A 126 15.89 -10.61 4.93
N TYR A 127 15.18 -11.14 3.94
CA TYR A 127 13.75 -10.91 3.78
C TYR A 127 12.94 -12.07 4.34
N PRO A 128 12.00 -11.81 5.26
CA PRO A 128 11.23 -12.85 5.91
C PRO A 128 10.07 -13.38 5.06
N GLY A 129 9.77 -12.72 3.94
CA GLY A 129 8.53 -12.97 3.24
C GLY A 129 7.31 -12.49 4.02
N GLY A 130 6.20 -13.10 3.69
CA GLY A 130 4.97 -12.93 4.45
C GLY A 130 4.06 -11.85 3.93
N GLY A 131 2.81 -11.99 4.34
CA GLY A 131 1.73 -11.05 4.08
C GLY A 131 0.97 -10.73 5.35
N ILE A 132 0.41 -9.54 5.42
CA ILE A 132 -0.49 -9.10 6.47
C ILE A 132 -1.70 -8.46 5.80
N ILE A 133 -2.90 -8.91 6.16
CA ILE A 133 -4.15 -8.28 5.71
C ILE A 133 -4.87 -7.76 6.95
N ALA A 134 -5.07 -6.46 7.00
CA ALA A 134 -5.78 -5.80 8.08
C ALA A 134 -6.99 -5.02 7.55
N GLU A 135 -8.05 -4.95 8.33
CA GLU A 135 -9.24 -4.16 8.03
C GLU A 135 -9.72 -3.42 9.27
N ASN A 136 -9.85 -2.10 9.15
CA ASN A 136 -10.31 -1.24 10.25
C ASN A 136 -9.56 -1.48 11.59
N GLY A 137 -8.26 -1.74 11.52
CA GLY A 137 -7.38 -2.00 12.66
C GLY A 137 -7.28 -3.45 13.11
N ARG A 138 -8.12 -4.33 12.58
CA ARG A 138 -8.09 -5.76 12.91
C ARG A 138 -7.23 -6.52 11.89
N ILE A 139 -6.26 -7.29 12.34
CA ILE A 139 -5.58 -8.25 11.48
C ILE A 139 -6.55 -9.39 11.16
N LEU A 140 -6.85 -9.57 9.89
CA LEU A 140 -7.73 -10.63 9.40
C LEU A 140 -6.95 -11.91 9.10
N ALA A 141 -5.77 -11.76 8.50
CA ALA A 141 -4.88 -12.86 8.20
C ALA A 141 -3.44 -12.39 8.15
N GLU A 142 -2.51 -13.24 8.55
CA GLU A 142 -1.07 -13.00 8.46
C GLU A 142 -0.32 -14.32 8.31
N THR A 143 0.81 -14.30 7.62
CA THR A 143 1.76 -15.42 7.57
C THR A 143 2.87 -15.21 8.60
N LYS A 144 3.45 -16.30 9.05
CA LYS A 144 4.66 -16.24 9.88
C LYS A 144 5.87 -15.86 9.02
N PRO A 145 6.85 -15.14 9.60
CA PRO A 145 8.14 -14.95 8.95
C PRO A 145 8.74 -16.29 8.49
N PHE A 146 9.31 -16.29 7.29
CA PHE A 146 9.98 -17.45 6.67
C PHE A 146 9.08 -18.65 6.33
N ASP A 147 7.77 -18.51 6.40
CA ASP A 147 6.82 -19.61 6.14
C ASP A 147 6.59 -19.85 4.63
N GLY A 148 6.83 -18.85 3.79
CA GLY A 148 6.65 -18.95 2.33
C GLY A 148 5.20 -19.14 1.89
N GLN A 149 4.23 -18.98 2.78
CA GLN A 149 2.81 -19.19 2.51
C GLN A 149 2.16 -17.92 1.93
N MET A 150 1.13 -18.12 1.13
CA MET A 150 0.25 -17.05 0.67
C MET A 150 -0.86 -16.81 1.70
N THR A 151 -1.16 -15.53 1.97
CA THR A 151 -2.24 -15.12 2.87
C THR A 151 -3.49 -14.79 2.06
N ILE A 152 -4.62 -15.38 2.44
CA ILE A 152 -5.92 -15.15 1.80
C ILE A 152 -6.97 -14.93 2.88
N THR A 153 -7.84 -13.93 2.68
CA THR A 153 -9.01 -13.68 3.53
C THR A 153 -10.08 -12.89 2.77
N GLU A 154 -11.25 -12.77 3.36
CA GLU A 154 -12.33 -11.91 2.89
C GLU A 154 -12.26 -10.54 3.57
N ILE A 155 -12.66 -9.49 2.85
CA ILE A 155 -12.72 -8.10 3.33
C ILE A 155 -14.11 -7.51 3.10
N ASP A 156 -14.57 -6.60 3.99
CA ASP A 156 -15.85 -5.88 3.88
C ASP A 156 -15.65 -4.40 3.50
N VAL A 157 -15.52 -4.17 2.20
CA VAL A 157 -15.37 -2.82 1.64
C VAL A 157 -16.56 -1.92 1.98
N THR A 158 -17.77 -2.48 2.05
CA THR A 158 -19.00 -1.72 2.35
C THR A 158 -18.97 -1.16 3.76
N SER A 159 -18.46 -1.91 4.72
CA SER A 159 -18.29 -1.46 6.12
C SER A 159 -17.35 -0.26 6.19
N SER A 160 -16.22 -0.31 5.49
CA SER A 160 -15.25 0.80 5.44
C SER A 160 -15.85 2.07 4.85
N ILE A 161 -16.58 1.96 3.74
CA ILE A 161 -17.29 3.09 3.11
C ILE A 161 -18.31 3.72 4.06
N LYS A 162 -19.14 2.90 4.72
CA LYS A 162 -20.14 3.38 5.67
C LYS A 162 -19.52 4.11 6.86
N ARG A 163 -18.45 3.57 7.44
CA ARG A 163 -17.73 4.18 8.56
C ARG A 163 -17.16 5.54 8.19
N ARG A 164 -16.48 5.65 7.05
CA ARG A 164 -15.97 6.94 6.56
C ARG A 164 -17.05 7.96 6.32
N GLY A 165 -18.16 7.56 5.73
CA GLY A 165 -19.31 8.45 5.49
C GLY A 165 -19.97 9.01 6.77
N GLN A 166 -19.69 8.43 7.93
CA GLN A 166 -20.14 8.92 9.24
C GLN A 166 -19.14 9.88 9.91
N MET A 167 -17.90 9.96 9.38
CA MET A 167 -16.84 10.76 9.98
C MET A 167 -16.80 12.15 9.35
N THR A 168 -17.08 13.18 10.15
CA THR A 168 -17.05 14.58 9.71
C THR A 168 -15.63 15.12 9.48
N THR A 169 -14.63 14.39 9.93
CA THR A 169 -13.20 14.74 9.80
C THR A 169 -12.52 14.02 8.64
N PHE A 170 -13.27 13.23 7.88
CA PHE A 170 -12.77 12.49 6.71
C PHE A 170 -13.13 13.29 5.47
N ASP A 171 -12.28 14.26 5.13
CA ASP A 171 -12.50 15.16 4.00
C ASP A 171 -12.03 14.52 2.69
N SER A 172 -12.60 14.97 1.58
CA SER A 172 -12.37 14.39 0.26
C SER A 172 -11.33 15.20 -0.53
N ALA A 173 -10.19 14.57 -0.81
CA ALA A 173 -9.20 15.05 -1.77
C ALA A 173 -9.41 14.44 -3.18
N ALA A 174 -10.65 14.11 -3.54
CA ALA A 174 -10.99 13.27 -4.70
C ALA A 174 -10.57 13.89 -6.05
N ASP A 175 -10.57 15.21 -6.15
CA ASP A 175 -10.33 15.93 -7.41
C ASP A 175 -8.84 15.91 -7.85
N GLU A 176 -7.95 15.53 -6.93
CA GLU A 176 -6.51 15.48 -7.21
C GLU A 176 -6.03 14.10 -7.71
N TYR A 177 -6.92 13.11 -7.71
CA TYR A 177 -6.57 11.73 -8.06
C TYR A 177 -7.06 11.33 -9.45
N VAL A 178 -6.15 10.73 -10.22
CA VAL A 178 -6.48 10.07 -11.48
C VAL A 178 -7.11 8.71 -11.20
N ARG A 179 -8.30 8.47 -11.75
CA ARG A 179 -8.98 7.18 -11.63
C ARG A 179 -8.74 6.33 -12.87
N VAL A 180 -8.19 5.15 -12.65
CA VAL A 180 -7.92 4.14 -13.69
C VAL A 180 -8.95 3.02 -13.55
N PRO A 181 -9.86 2.84 -14.51
CA PRO A 181 -10.85 1.77 -14.43
C PRO A 181 -10.21 0.40 -14.69
N PHE A 182 -10.73 -0.63 -14.03
CA PHE A 182 -10.40 -2.02 -14.31
C PHE A 182 -11.62 -2.94 -14.11
N LYS A 183 -11.57 -4.13 -14.70
CA LYS A 183 -12.58 -5.17 -14.53
C LYS A 183 -11.93 -6.44 -14.00
N LEU A 184 -12.65 -7.12 -13.12
CA LEU A 184 -12.35 -8.50 -12.76
C LEU A 184 -13.02 -9.40 -13.78
N SER A 185 -12.28 -10.37 -14.30
CA SER A 185 -12.76 -11.39 -15.25
C SER A 185 -13.46 -12.53 -14.51
#